data_5bbb842c5a7d5c84d940732fc44f7d40
#
_entry.id   5bbb842c5a7d5c84d940732fc44f7d40
#
_cell.length_a   1.000
_cell.length_b   1.000
_cell.length_c   1.000
_cell.angle_alpha   90.00
_cell.angle_beta   90.00
_cell.angle_gamma   90.00
#
_symmetry.space_group_name_H-M   'P 1'
#
loop_
_entity.id
_entity.type
_entity.pdbx_description
1 polymer ?
#
loop_
_entity_poly.entity_id
_entity_poly.type
_entity_poly.pdbx_seq_one_letter_code
_entity_poly.pdbx_strand_id
1 'polypeptide(L)'
;MGRKLVIITGPTAVGKTDFCIEAAIKYGSPVISCDSRQIYKEMTIGTAVPDASQLAAVKHYFIHSIHVTEPYSSGQYEIDALALIDRLFSEGRETLVMCGGSGFYIDAVCNGLDCLPVPPPELREELTQRVKTEGVGALAEELRRLDPKAWEAIDIHNGQRVVRALETIIISGRSFTEFKLREPKKRDFEIEKICLTRPREVLYSRINERVTSMVNTGLEDEVRGLLPYRDLPALQTVGYKEMFDYIDGKTSLDEAVRLIQRNTRHYAKKQLTWWKRYSDVKWIEL
;
A
#
# COMPACT_ATOMS: atom_id res chain seq x y z
N MET A 1 15.84 -25.09 -13.42
CA MET A 1 14.73 -24.78 -12.46
C MET A 1 13.99 -23.57 -12.94
N GLY A 2 12.67 -23.46 -12.72
CA GLY A 2 11.90 -22.32 -13.19
C GLY A 2 12.10 -21.07 -12.31
N ARG A 3 11.92 -19.88 -12.88
CA ARG A 3 11.91 -18.61 -12.15
C ARG A 3 10.74 -18.56 -11.15
N LYS A 4 10.98 -18.14 -9.92
CA LYS A 4 9.96 -18.14 -8.85
C LYS A 4 9.98 -16.84 -8.03
N LEU A 5 8.81 -16.25 -7.81
CA LEU A 5 8.60 -15.13 -6.88
C LEU A 5 7.83 -15.62 -5.66
N VAL A 6 8.47 -15.59 -4.49
CA VAL A 6 7.85 -15.90 -3.19
C VAL A 6 7.40 -14.59 -2.56
N ILE A 7 6.10 -14.45 -2.36
CA ILE A 7 5.48 -13.26 -1.78
C ILE A 7 5.13 -13.55 -0.32
N ILE A 8 5.73 -12.81 0.60
CA ILE A 8 5.49 -12.92 2.03
C ILE A 8 4.70 -11.69 2.47
N THR A 9 3.45 -11.91 2.83
CA THR A 9 2.51 -10.87 3.22
C THR A 9 1.87 -11.17 4.57
N GLY A 10 0.95 -10.33 4.99
CA GLY A 10 0.22 -10.45 6.25
C GLY A 10 -0.03 -9.09 6.89
N PRO A 11 -0.76 -9.05 8.03
CA PRO A 11 -1.09 -7.80 8.70
C PRO A 11 0.15 -7.10 9.23
N THR A 12 0.03 -5.78 9.43
CA THR A 12 1.09 -5.03 10.13
C THR A 12 1.34 -5.62 11.51
N ALA A 13 2.56 -5.54 12.01
CA ALA A 13 3.03 -6.10 13.30
C ALA A 13 3.01 -7.64 13.41
N VAL A 14 2.72 -8.40 12.35
CA VAL A 14 2.71 -9.87 12.40
C VAL A 14 4.12 -10.49 12.55
N GLY A 15 5.19 -9.80 12.11
CA GLY A 15 6.57 -10.31 12.10
C GLY A 15 7.09 -10.61 10.69
N LYS A 16 6.56 -9.93 9.66
CA LYS A 16 6.98 -10.14 8.26
C LYS A 16 8.47 -9.93 8.04
N THR A 17 9.05 -8.88 8.60
CA THR A 17 10.42 -8.45 8.30
C THR A 17 11.42 -9.55 8.58
N ASP A 18 11.40 -10.12 9.78
CA ASP A 18 12.35 -11.18 10.19
C ASP A 18 12.15 -12.44 9.32
N PHE A 19 10.90 -12.86 9.13
CA PHE A 19 10.56 -14.01 8.28
C PHE A 19 11.02 -13.81 6.82
N CYS A 20 10.91 -12.59 6.29
CA CYS A 20 11.35 -12.26 4.93
C CYS A 20 12.87 -12.26 4.82
N ILE A 21 13.59 -11.76 5.83
CA ILE A 21 15.06 -11.77 5.85
C ILE A 21 15.56 -13.22 5.88
N GLU A 22 15.01 -14.08 6.72
CA GLU A 22 15.36 -15.51 6.76
C GLU A 22 15.12 -16.19 5.40
N ALA A 23 13.96 -15.94 4.79
CA ALA A 23 13.64 -16.46 3.48
C ALA A 23 14.60 -15.91 2.40
N ALA A 24 14.92 -14.63 2.43
CA ALA A 24 15.84 -14.00 1.49
C ALA A 24 17.25 -14.56 1.61
N ILE A 25 17.76 -14.76 2.81
CA ILE A 25 19.05 -15.43 3.05
C ILE A 25 19.03 -16.87 2.48
N LYS A 26 17.98 -17.63 2.80
CA LYS A 26 17.81 -19.02 2.34
C LYS A 26 17.83 -19.14 0.82
N TYR A 27 17.21 -18.19 0.11
CA TYR A 27 17.14 -18.23 -1.36
C TYR A 27 18.24 -17.42 -2.06
N GLY A 28 19.17 -16.81 -1.33
CA GLY A 28 20.17 -15.89 -1.91
C GLY A 28 19.53 -14.70 -2.63
N SER A 29 18.36 -14.26 -2.20
CA SER A 29 17.55 -13.21 -2.79
C SER A 29 17.70 -11.89 -2.05
N PRO A 30 17.62 -10.74 -2.71
CA PRO A 30 17.27 -9.51 -2.01
C PRO A 30 15.79 -9.53 -1.61
N VAL A 31 15.39 -8.60 -0.74
CA VAL A 31 13.99 -8.34 -0.43
C VAL A 31 13.46 -7.23 -1.35
N ILE A 32 12.36 -7.51 -2.06
CA ILE A 32 11.62 -6.53 -2.86
C ILE A 32 10.46 -6.04 -1.99
N SER A 33 10.57 -4.83 -1.41
CA SER A 33 9.50 -4.28 -0.59
C SER A 33 8.28 -3.92 -1.42
N CYS A 34 7.10 -4.37 -0.98
CA CYS A 34 5.81 -3.97 -1.53
C CYS A 34 4.97 -3.19 -0.51
N ASP A 35 5.61 -2.37 0.30
CA ASP A 35 4.95 -1.42 1.19
C ASP A 35 4.86 -0.05 0.51
N SER A 36 3.63 0.46 0.35
CA SER A 36 3.37 1.72 -0.35
C SER A 36 3.73 2.98 0.45
N ARG A 37 4.29 2.82 1.65
CA ARG A 37 4.70 3.94 2.51
C ARG A 37 6.20 3.91 2.83
N GLN A 38 6.78 2.74 3.05
CA GLN A 38 8.22 2.60 3.29
C GLN A 38 9.10 3.01 2.10
N ILE A 39 8.51 3.20 0.93
CA ILE A 39 9.21 3.67 -0.27
C ILE A 39 9.69 5.14 -0.12
N TYR A 40 9.03 5.95 0.72
CA TYR A 40 9.33 7.36 0.90
C TYR A 40 10.46 7.58 1.90
N LYS A 41 11.45 8.41 1.53
CA LYS A 41 12.67 8.67 2.31
C LYS A 41 12.40 9.31 3.67
N GLU A 42 11.39 10.17 3.74
CA GLU A 42 11.06 10.95 4.93
C GLU A 42 10.14 10.20 5.90
N MET A 43 9.66 9.00 5.53
CA MET A 43 8.68 8.24 6.30
C MET A 43 9.31 6.97 6.88
N THR A 44 9.97 7.07 8.01
CA THR A 44 10.76 5.99 8.64
C THR A 44 10.03 5.36 9.83
N ILE A 45 9.79 6.16 10.88
CA ILE A 45 9.23 5.69 12.16
C ILE A 45 7.76 5.30 11.98
N GLY A 46 6.94 6.20 11.44
CA GLY A 46 5.50 5.98 11.27
C GLY A 46 5.15 4.85 10.32
N THR A 47 6.08 4.43 9.46
CA THR A 47 5.92 3.31 8.52
C THR A 47 6.57 2.01 9.01
N ALA A 48 7.29 2.06 10.14
CA ALA A 48 8.06 0.93 10.65
C ALA A 48 9.01 0.34 9.61
N VAL A 49 9.83 1.18 8.98
CA VAL A 49 10.94 0.74 8.12
C VAL A 49 11.82 -0.24 8.90
N PRO A 50 12.35 -1.30 8.27
CA PRO A 50 13.32 -2.20 8.91
C PRO A 50 14.49 -1.42 9.52
N ASP A 51 14.96 -1.84 10.67
CA ASP A 51 16.08 -1.20 11.35
C ASP A 51 17.42 -1.40 10.62
N ALA A 52 18.46 -0.70 11.07
CA ALA A 52 19.77 -0.73 10.43
C ALA A 52 20.38 -2.15 10.37
N SER A 53 20.13 -2.99 11.39
CA SER A 53 20.63 -4.37 11.43
C SER A 53 19.89 -5.24 10.41
N GLN A 54 18.59 -5.07 10.29
CA GLN A 54 17.74 -5.77 9.33
C GLN A 54 18.06 -5.35 7.87
N LEU A 55 18.31 -4.06 7.62
CA LEU A 55 18.71 -3.55 6.32
C LEU A 55 20.13 -3.99 5.92
N ALA A 56 21.04 -4.15 6.89
CA ALA A 56 22.39 -4.64 6.66
C ALA A 56 22.43 -6.15 6.38
N ALA A 57 21.48 -6.93 6.94
CA ALA A 57 21.46 -8.39 6.77
C ALA A 57 21.17 -8.82 5.34
N VAL A 58 20.32 -8.10 4.60
CA VAL A 58 19.92 -8.39 3.22
C VAL A 58 19.63 -7.09 2.50
N LYS A 59 19.99 -7.01 1.20
CA LYS A 59 19.64 -5.86 0.37
C LYS A 59 18.12 -5.73 0.21
N HIS A 60 17.58 -4.55 0.47
CA HIS A 60 16.18 -4.20 0.26
C HIS A 60 16.03 -3.22 -0.91
N TYR A 61 15.04 -3.47 -1.76
CA TYR A 61 14.61 -2.55 -2.82
C TYR A 61 13.26 -1.92 -2.45
N PHE A 62 12.99 -0.72 -2.95
CA PHE A 62 11.76 0.05 -2.70
C PHE A 62 11.58 0.45 -1.24
N ILE A 63 12.66 0.61 -0.48
CA ILE A 63 12.70 1.31 0.80
C ILE A 63 13.47 2.60 0.61
N HIS A 64 12.94 3.72 1.11
CA HIS A 64 13.55 5.05 1.03
C HIS A 64 14.07 5.41 -0.38
N SER A 65 13.30 5.09 -1.41
CA SER A 65 13.73 5.20 -2.81
C SER A 65 13.35 6.52 -3.47
N ILE A 66 12.26 7.15 -3.00
CA ILE A 66 11.71 8.39 -3.57
C ILE A 66 11.36 9.38 -2.45
N HIS A 67 11.15 10.65 -2.80
CA HIS A 67 10.70 11.68 -1.87
C HIS A 67 9.17 11.73 -1.79
N VAL A 68 8.60 12.20 -0.64
CA VAL A 68 7.14 12.33 -0.47
C VAL A 68 6.49 13.27 -1.47
N THR A 69 7.25 14.16 -2.09
CA THR A 69 6.83 15.09 -3.15
C THR A 69 6.77 14.44 -4.53
N GLU A 70 7.35 13.26 -4.70
CA GLU A 70 7.34 12.55 -5.97
C GLU A 70 6.05 11.73 -6.10
N PRO A 71 5.23 11.93 -7.14
CA PRO A 71 4.03 11.13 -7.34
C PRO A 71 4.41 9.69 -7.68
N TYR A 72 3.88 8.75 -6.90
CA TYR A 72 4.13 7.33 -7.12
C TYR A 72 2.84 6.51 -7.01
N SER A 73 2.50 5.83 -8.09
CA SER A 73 1.27 5.07 -8.21
C SER A 73 1.52 3.55 -8.15
N SER A 74 0.47 2.78 -7.94
CA SER A 74 0.54 1.32 -8.05
C SER A 74 0.88 0.84 -9.47
N GLY A 75 0.51 1.62 -10.51
CA GLY A 75 0.92 1.33 -11.88
C GLY A 75 2.42 1.54 -12.09
N GLN A 76 2.97 2.60 -11.52
CA GLN A 76 4.42 2.82 -11.55
C GLN A 76 5.15 1.72 -10.78
N TYR A 77 4.61 1.32 -9.61
CA TYR A 77 5.18 0.20 -8.86
C TYR A 77 5.14 -1.12 -9.66
N GLU A 78 4.06 -1.41 -10.40
CA GLU A 78 3.99 -2.60 -11.29
C GLU A 78 5.16 -2.59 -12.29
N ILE A 79 5.37 -1.47 -12.97
CA ILE A 79 6.41 -1.31 -13.98
C ILE A 79 7.80 -1.50 -13.36
N ASP A 80 8.09 -0.75 -12.29
CA ASP A 80 9.41 -0.75 -11.66
C ASP A 80 9.74 -2.09 -11.01
N ALA A 81 8.75 -2.71 -10.33
CA ALA A 81 8.93 -3.99 -9.67
C ALA A 81 9.15 -5.13 -10.69
N LEU A 82 8.40 -5.15 -11.80
CA LEU A 82 8.60 -6.15 -12.85
C LEU A 82 9.96 -5.97 -13.53
N ALA A 83 10.37 -4.75 -13.86
CA ALA A 83 11.69 -4.48 -14.42
C ALA A 83 12.83 -4.93 -13.48
N LEU A 84 12.66 -4.72 -12.16
CA LEU A 84 13.61 -5.21 -11.16
C LEU A 84 13.64 -6.73 -11.10
N ILE A 85 12.47 -7.38 -11.08
CA ILE A 85 12.33 -8.85 -11.04
C ILE A 85 13.02 -9.47 -12.26
N ASP A 86 12.75 -8.97 -13.46
CA ASP A 86 13.35 -9.45 -14.71
C ASP A 86 14.87 -9.31 -14.69
N ARG A 87 15.38 -8.18 -14.23
CA ARG A 87 16.82 -7.95 -14.06
C ARG A 87 17.43 -8.97 -13.11
N LEU A 88 16.83 -9.17 -11.92
CA LEU A 88 17.36 -10.07 -10.91
C LEU A 88 17.35 -11.54 -11.39
N PHE A 89 16.32 -11.96 -12.13
CA PHE A 89 16.32 -13.27 -12.78
C PHE A 89 17.39 -13.39 -13.87
N SER A 90 17.64 -12.31 -14.63
CA SER A 90 18.69 -12.28 -15.65
C SER A 90 20.10 -12.31 -15.05
N GLU A 91 20.27 -11.87 -13.82
CA GLU A 91 21.51 -12.00 -13.03
C GLU A 91 21.73 -13.44 -12.51
N GLY A 92 20.88 -14.40 -12.87
CA GLY A 92 21.02 -15.81 -12.52
C GLY A 92 20.33 -16.23 -11.23
N ARG A 93 19.49 -15.40 -10.64
CA ARG A 93 18.68 -15.79 -9.47
C ARG A 93 17.52 -16.68 -9.90
N GLU A 94 17.26 -17.74 -9.15
CA GLU A 94 16.14 -18.66 -9.45
C GLU A 94 14.89 -18.31 -8.63
N THR A 95 15.06 -17.82 -7.40
CA THR A 95 13.96 -17.48 -6.50
C THR A 95 14.16 -16.07 -5.95
N LEU A 96 13.10 -15.25 -6.01
CA LEU A 96 13.08 -13.90 -5.47
C LEU A 96 12.07 -13.80 -4.33
N VAL A 97 12.33 -12.92 -3.35
CA VAL A 97 11.46 -12.67 -2.20
C VAL A 97 10.88 -11.27 -2.28
N MET A 98 9.54 -11.18 -2.31
CA MET A 98 8.80 -9.93 -2.16
C MET A 98 8.13 -9.87 -0.80
N CYS A 99 8.22 -8.72 -0.11
CA CYS A 99 7.74 -8.57 1.25
C CYS A 99 6.92 -7.28 1.44
N GLY A 100 5.74 -7.39 2.04
CA GLY A 100 4.98 -6.22 2.45
C GLY A 100 3.51 -6.46 2.72
N GLY A 101 2.81 -5.38 3.04
CA GLY A 101 1.40 -5.41 3.44
C GLY A 101 0.44 -4.74 2.46
N SER A 102 0.92 -4.13 1.38
CA SER A 102 0.09 -3.40 0.41
C SER A 102 -0.47 -4.35 -0.65
N GLY A 103 -1.62 -4.97 -0.36
CA GLY A 103 -2.24 -5.97 -1.22
C GLY A 103 -2.43 -5.50 -2.66
N PHE A 104 -2.74 -4.21 -2.86
CA PHE A 104 -2.91 -3.65 -4.19
C PHE A 104 -1.60 -3.58 -5.00
N TYR A 105 -0.46 -3.34 -4.33
CA TYR A 105 0.87 -3.41 -4.98
C TYR A 105 1.22 -4.85 -5.39
N ILE A 106 0.92 -5.81 -4.50
CA ILE A 106 1.14 -7.22 -4.77
C ILE A 106 0.25 -7.69 -5.94
N ASP A 107 -1.03 -7.31 -5.93
CA ASP A 107 -1.96 -7.65 -7.02
C ASP A 107 -1.50 -7.05 -8.36
N ALA A 108 -0.96 -5.82 -8.36
CA ALA A 108 -0.40 -5.19 -9.54
C ALA A 108 0.73 -6.04 -10.16
N VAL A 109 1.65 -6.51 -9.32
CA VAL A 109 2.75 -7.38 -9.77
C VAL A 109 2.24 -8.75 -10.21
N CYS A 110 1.32 -9.37 -9.47
CA CYS A 110 0.83 -10.72 -9.76
C CYS A 110 -0.09 -10.78 -10.97
N ASN A 111 -1.08 -9.89 -10.97
CA ASN A 111 -2.24 -9.98 -11.86
C ASN A 111 -2.24 -8.89 -12.94
N GLY A 112 -1.43 -7.83 -12.75
CA GLY A 112 -1.52 -6.60 -13.53
C GLY A 112 -2.68 -5.71 -13.07
N LEU A 113 -2.64 -4.47 -13.51
CA LEU A 113 -3.70 -3.49 -13.27
C LEU A 113 -4.51 -3.23 -14.53
N ASP A 114 -5.73 -2.72 -14.33
CA ASP A 114 -6.58 -2.21 -15.40
C ASP A 114 -5.85 -1.12 -16.19
N CYS A 115 -5.92 -1.18 -17.52
CA CYS A 115 -5.28 -0.19 -18.40
C CYS A 115 -6.15 1.07 -18.52
N LEU A 116 -6.37 1.76 -17.42
CA LEU A 116 -7.16 3.00 -17.39
C LEU A 116 -6.38 4.17 -18.02
N PRO A 117 -7.05 5.08 -18.73
CA PRO A 117 -6.42 6.26 -19.27
C PRO A 117 -5.80 7.12 -18.17
N VAL A 118 -4.67 7.76 -18.48
CA VAL A 118 -3.98 8.65 -17.53
C VAL A 118 -4.67 10.02 -17.61
N PRO A 119 -5.25 10.52 -16.52
CA PRO A 119 -5.90 11.82 -16.53
C PRO A 119 -4.87 12.95 -16.59
N PRO A 120 -5.20 14.07 -17.25
CA PRO A 120 -4.47 15.32 -17.07
C PRO A 120 -4.45 15.69 -15.57
N PRO A 121 -3.31 16.21 -15.06
CA PRO A 121 -3.20 16.59 -13.64
C PRO A 121 -4.32 17.55 -13.19
N GLU A 122 -4.70 18.49 -14.06
CA GLU A 122 -5.71 19.50 -13.80
C GLU A 122 -7.09 18.88 -13.58
N LEU A 123 -7.48 17.89 -14.38
CA LEU A 123 -8.74 17.17 -14.20
C LEU A 123 -8.79 16.41 -12.87
N ARG A 124 -7.67 15.75 -12.52
CA ARG A 124 -7.57 15.04 -11.23
C ARG A 124 -7.67 16.00 -10.05
N GLU A 125 -6.99 17.13 -10.13
CA GLU A 125 -7.01 18.16 -9.09
C GLU A 125 -8.41 18.74 -8.95
N GLU A 126 -9.07 19.12 -10.05
CA GLU A 126 -10.45 19.59 -10.07
C GLU A 126 -11.41 18.62 -9.40
N LEU A 127 -11.44 17.35 -9.84
CA LEU A 127 -12.35 16.35 -9.29
C LEU A 127 -12.04 16.05 -7.81
N THR A 128 -10.76 16.05 -7.42
CA THR A 128 -10.34 15.87 -6.02
C THR A 128 -10.80 17.05 -5.16
N GLN A 129 -10.71 18.26 -5.67
CA GLN A 129 -11.19 19.45 -4.96
C GLN A 129 -12.72 19.44 -4.84
N ARG A 130 -13.42 19.05 -5.88
CA ARG A 130 -14.88 18.91 -5.85
C ARG A 130 -15.35 17.88 -4.83
N VAL A 131 -14.61 16.78 -4.62
CA VAL A 131 -14.91 15.85 -3.51
C VAL A 131 -14.86 16.54 -2.15
N LYS A 132 -13.94 17.50 -1.95
CA LYS A 132 -13.82 18.24 -0.68
C LYS A 132 -14.92 19.30 -0.50
N THR A 133 -15.32 19.96 -1.57
CA THR A 133 -16.26 21.08 -1.54
C THR A 133 -17.73 20.66 -1.69
N GLU A 134 -18.02 19.71 -2.59
CA GLU A 134 -19.38 19.27 -2.93
C GLU A 134 -19.74 17.94 -2.23
N GLY A 135 -18.72 17.22 -1.75
CA GLY A 135 -18.89 15.88 -1.18
C GLY A 135 -18.92 14.76 -2.21
N VAL A 136 -18.61 13.53 -1.75
CA VAL A 136 -18.56 12.34 -2.61
C VAL A 136 -19.91 12.05 -3.27
N GLY A 137 -21.02 12.33 -2.58
CA GLY A 137 -22.39 12.07 -3.07
C GLY A 137 -22.72 12.81 -4.36
N ALA A 138 -22.32 14.10 -4.48
CA ALA A 138 -22.55 14.89 -5.67
C ALA A 138 -21.84 14.30 -6.90
N LEU A 139 -20.56 13.91 -6.72
CA LEU A 139 -19.78 13.29 -7.79
C LEU A 139 -20.30 11.88 -8.13
N ALA A 140 -20.80 11.14 -7.16
CA ALA A 140 -21.42 9.83 -7.40
C ALA A 140 -22.71 9.96 -8.24
N GLU A 141 -23.53 11.00 -8.02
CA GLU A 141 -24.70 11.26 -8.86
C GLU A 141 -24.33 11.72 -10.27
N GLU A 142 -23.23 12.46 -10.42
CA GLU A 142 -22.68 12.77 -11.75
C GLU A 142 -22.20 11.51 -12.46
N LEU A 143 -21.47 10.63 -11.77
CA LEU A 143 -21.06 9.34 -12.31
C LEU A 143 -22.27 8.49 -12.73
N ARG A 144 -23.35 8.48 -11.93
CA ARG A 144 -24.58 7.75 -12.27
C ARG A 144 -25.18 8.21 -13.59
N ARG A 145 -25.11 9.51 -13.90
CA ARG A 145 -25.60 10.07 -15.15
C ARG A 145 -24.70 9.77 -16.35
N LEU A 146 -23.38 9.83 -16.15
CA LEU A 146 -22.39 9.65 -17.22
C LEU A 146 -22.06 8.18 -17.49
N ASP A 147 -21.95 7.37 -16.46
CA ASP A 147 -21.60 5.95 -16.51
C ASP A 147 -22.37 5.14 -15.45
N PRO A 148 -23.66 4.84 -15.70
CA PRO A 148 -24.49 4.05 -14.78
C PRO A 148 -23.87 2.69 -14.44
N LYS A 149 -23.20 2.05 -15.41
CA LYS A 149 -22.54 0.75 -15.23
C LYS A 149 -21.38 0.84 -14.25
N ALA A 150 -20.58 1.89 -14.32
CA ALA A 150 -19.52 2.11 -13.33
C ALA A 150 -20.10 2.40 -11.94
N TRP A 151 -21.15 3.22 -11.86
CA TRP A 151 -21.81 3.56 -10.61
C TRP A 151 -22.32 2.32 -9.86
N GLU A 152 -22.92 1.36 -10.56
CA GLU A 152 -23.37 0.08 -9.97
C GLU A 152 -22.20 -0.84 -9.55
N ALA A 153 -21.06 -0.72 -10.25
CA ALA A 153 -19.94 -1.66 -10.12
C ALA A 153 -18.90 -1.26 -9.07
N ILE A 154 -18.93 0.00 -8.58
CA ILE A 154 -17.92 0.50 -7.63
C ILE A 154 -18.56 0.85 -6.28
N ASP A 155 -17.71 1.01 -5.26
CA ASP A 155 -18.10 1.61 -3.99
C ASP A 155 -18.24 3.13 -4.16
N ILE A 156 -19.46 3.61 -4.29
CA ILE A 156 -19.81 5.03 -4.49
C ILE A 156 -19.51 5.92 -3.29
N HIS A 157 -19.27 5.35 -2.11
CA HIS A 157 -18.85 6.09 -0.92
C HIS A 157 -17.34 6.30 -0.88
N ASN A 158 -16.59 5.66 -1.77
CA ASN A 158 -15.16 5.83 -1.91
C ASN A 158 -14.84 6.93 -2.93
N GLY A 159 -14.52 8.14 -2.43
CA GLY A 159 -14.24 9.30 -3.28
C GLY A 159 -13.14 9.05 -4.31
N GLN A 160 -12.08 8.32 -3.96
CA GLN A 160 -11.00 8.01 -4.92
C GLN A 160 -11.50 7.13 -6.08
N ARG A 161 -12.39 6.17 -5.81
CA ARG A 161 -12.97 5.32 -6.85
C ARG A 161 -13.95 6.09 -7.73
N VAL A 162 -14.76 6.96 -7.15
CA VAL A 162 -15.67 7.84 -7.89
C VAL A 162 -14.89 8.78 -8.79
N VAL A 163 -13.87 9.47 -8.27
CA VAL A 163 -12.98 10.32 -9.07
C VAL A 163 -12.35 9.52 -10.21
N ARG A 164 -11.81 8.34 -9.93
CA ARG A 164 -11.15 7.53 -10.97
C ARG A 164 -12.10 7.08 -12.07
N ALA A 165 -13.36 6.75 -11.74
CA ALA A 165 -14.36 6.40 -12.72
C ALA A 165 -14.77 7.62 -13.57
N LEU A 166 -14.95 8.80 -12.93
CA LEU A 166 -15.23 10.05 -13.65
C LEU A 166 -14.08 10.45 -14.58
N GLU A 167 -12.83 10.41 -14.11
CA GLU A 167 -11.65 10.63 -14.96
C GLU A 167 -11.72 9.76 -16.21
N THR A 168 -12.04 8.48 -16.04
CA THR A 168 -12.05 7.51 -17.13
C THR A 168 -13.12 7.83 -18.16
N ILE A 169 -14.37 8.08 -17.75
CA ILE A 169 -15.46 8.37 -18.69
C ILE A 169 -15.26 9.72 -19.37
N ILE A 170 -14.79 10.75 -18.65
CA ILE A 170 -14.56 12.09 -19.22
C ILE A 170 -13.47 12.07 -20.29
N ILE A 171 -12.36 11.34 -20.05
CA ILE A 171 -11.23 11.30 -20.98
C ILE A 171 -11.53 10.42 -22.20
N SER A 172 -12.11 9.25 -21.96
CA SER A 172 -12.22 8.21 -22.99
C SER A 172 -13.59 8.15 -23.69
N GLY A 173 -14.62 8.71 -23.07
CA GLY A 173 -16.01 8.53 -23.51
C GLY A 173 -16.52 7.09 -23.34
N ARG A 174 -15.75 6.20 -22.67
CA ARG A 174 -16.06 4.78 -22.50
C ARG A 174 -16.27 4.45 -21.03
N SER A 175 -17.14 3.48 -20.75
CA SER A 175 -17.40 3.05 -19.37
C SER A 175 -16.14 2.58 -18.68
N PHE A 176 -15.96 3.00 -17.41
CA PHE A 176 -14.90 2.49 -16.53
C PHE A 176 -14.83 0.96 -16.50
N THR A 177 -15.99 0.30 -16.57
CA THR A 177 -16.08 -1.17 -16.54
C THR A 177 -15.49 -1.85 -17.77
N GLU A 178 -15.37 -1.14 -18.90
CA GLU A 178 -14.77 -1.69 -20.12
C GLU A 178 -13.25 -1.83 -20.05
N PHE A 179 -12.61 -1.08 -19.14
CA PHE A 179 -11.17 -1.13 -18.92
C PHE A 179 -10.74 -2.18 -17.89
N LYS A 180 -11.70 -2.84 -17.21
CA LYS A 180 -11.37 -3.88 -16.26
C LYS A 180 -10.71 -5.06 -16.95
N LEU A 181 -9.58 -5.52 -16.42
CA LEU A 181 -8.96 -6.76 -16.85
C LEU A 181 -9.93 -7.92 -16.61
N ARG A 182 -10.25 -8.65 -17.66
CA ARG A 182 -11.11 -9.84 -17.58
C ARG A 182 -10.35 -11.04 -17.04
N GLU A 183 -9.05 -11.11 -17.34
CA GLU A 183 -8.15 -12.17 -16.90
C GLU A 183 -6.83 -11.57 -16.39
N PRO A 184 -6.20 -12.17 -15.36
CA PRO A 184 -4.88 -11.77 -14.89
C PRO A 184 -3.84 -11.84 -16.02
N LYS A 185 -2.92 -10.88 -16.06
CA LYS A 185 -1.78 -10.91 -16.96
C LYS A 185 -0.89 -12.10 -16.61
N LYS A 186 -0.53 -12.92 -17.59
CA LYS A 186 0.42 -14.03 -17.39
C LYS A 186 1.81 -13.47 -17.06
N ARG A 187 2.48 -14.11 -16.10
CA ARG A 187 3.88 -13.85 -15.76
C ARG A 187 4.73 -15.04 -16.25
N ASP A 188 6.00 -14.78 -16.55
CA ASP A 188 6.97 -15.79 -17.00
C ASP A 188 7.71 -16.45 -15.83
N PHE A 189 7.19 -16.29 -14.61
CA PHE A 189 7.67 -16.90 -13.37
C PHE A 189 6.51 -17.44 -12.52
N GLU A 190 6.82 -18.46 -11.74
CA GLU A 190 5.90 -19.01 -10.73
C GLU A 190 5.71 -18.02 -9.59
N ILE A 191 4.48 -17.92 -9.07
CA ILE A 191 4.15 -17.07 -7.92
C ILE A 191 3.68 -17.95 -6.77
N GLU A 192 4.36 -17.87 -5.64
CA GLU A 192 3.93 -18.46 -4.37
C GLU A 192 3.57 -17.36 -3.38
N LYS A 193 2.33 -17.39 -2.85
CA LYS A 193 1.84 -16.40 -1.88
C LYS A 193 1.77 -17.03 -0.49
N ILE A 194 2.47 -16.41 0.47
CA ILE A 194 2.48 -16.81 1.88
C ILE A 194 1.93 -15.64 2.69
N CYS A 195 0.83 -15.87 3.42
CA CYS A 195 0.26 -14.89 4.33
C CYS A 195 0.52 -15.31 5.78
N LEU A 196 1.29 -14.50 6.48
CA LEU A 196 1.55 -14.70 7.91
C LEU A 196 0.37 -14.23 8.73
N THR A 197 0.06 -14.96 9.79
CA THR A 197 -0.98 -14.61 10.75
C THR A 197 -0.52 -14.86 12.19
N ARG A 198 -1.28 -14.35 13.14
CA ARG A 198 -1.13 -14.59 14.59
C ARG A 198 -2.51 -14.60 15.24
N PRO A 199 -2.67 -15.19 16.43
CA PRO A 199 -3.85 -15.00 17.24
C PRO A 199 -4.16 -13.52 17.41
N ARG A 200 -5.44 -13.17 17.31
CA ARG A 200 -5.91 -11.76 17.26
C ARG A 200 -5.39 -10.92 18.43
N GLU A 201 -5.41 -11.49 19.61
CA GLU A 201 -4.99 -10.81 20.85
C GLU A 201 -3.49 -10.48 20.82
N VAL A 202 -2.67 -11.46 20.40
CA VAL A 202 -1.23 -11.29 20.23
C VAL A 202 -0.93 -10.20 19.19
N LEU A 203 -1.61 -10.25 18.03
CA LEU A 203 -1.44 -9.25 17.00
C LEU A 203 -1.78 -7.84 17.50
N TYR A 204 -2.86 -7.70 18.27
CA TYR A 204 -3.31 -6.41 18.80
C TYR A 204 -2.38 -5.87 19.87
N SER A 205 -1.83 -6.71 20.76
CA SER A 205 -0.80 -6.31 21.71
C SER A 205 0.44 -5.77 20.98
N ARG A 206 0.96 -6.51 20.00
CA ARG A 206 2.11 -6.10 19.19
C ARG A 206 1.88 -4.79 18.42
N ILE A 207 0.66 -4.56 17.93
CA ILE A 207 0.29 -3.28 17.31
C ILE A 207 0.37 -2.15 18.33
N ASN A 208 -0.20 -2.34 19.52
CA ASN A 208 -0.21 -1.30 20.54
C ASN A 208 1.21 -0.97 21.02
N GLU A 209 2.02 -1.99 21.31
CA GLU A 209 3.44 -1.86 21.70
C GLU A 209 4.26 -1.13 20.62
N ARG A 210 4.05 -1.48 19.36
CA ARG A 210 4.73 -0.81 18.23
C ARG A 210 4.38 0.68 18.17
N VAL A 211 3.09 1.04 18.32
CA VAL A 211 2.68 2.46 18.30
C VAL A 211 3.31 3.21 19.47
N THR A 212 3.34 2.63 20.66
CA THR A 212 4.02 3.23 21.81
C THR A 212 5.52 3.42 21.55
N SER A 213 6.17 2.41 20.96
CA SER A 213 7.58 2.51 20.57
C SER A 213 7.82 3.62 19.52
N MET A 214 6.97 3.75 18.51
CA MET A 214 7.07 4.81 17.50
C MET A 214 7.04 6.20 18.15
N VAL A 215 6.13 6.45 19.08
CA VAL A 215 6.04 7.72 19.79
C VAL A 215 7.31 7.99 20.61
N ASN A 216 7.79 6.98 21.33
CA ASN A 216 9.00 7.08 22.18
C ASN A 216 10.28 7.26 21.36
N THR A 217 10.29 6.87 20.09
CA THR A 217 11.46 6.96 19.19
C THR A 217 11.43 8.15 18.27
N GLY A 218 10.46 9.08 18.44
CA GLY A 218 10.46 10.37 17.75
C GLY A 218 9.46 10.49 16.59
N LEU A 219 8.34 9.75 16.62
CA LEU A 219 7.27 9.89 15.62
C LEU A 219 6.78 11.34 15.52
N GLU A 220 6.71 12.08 16.63
CA GLU A 220 6.30 13.48 16.63
C GLU A 220 7.26 14.34 15.81
N ASP A 221 8.56 14.19 16.01
CA ASP A 221 9.57 14.98 15.28
C ASP A 221 9.55 14.65 13.78
N GLU A 222 9.40 13.38 13.41
CA GLU A 222 9.23 12.97 12.02
C GLU A 222 8.01 13.64 11.39
N VAL A 223 6.86 13.64 12.08
CA VAL A 223 5.62 14.25 11.56
C VAL A 223 5.71 15.77 11.50
N ARG A 224 6.38 16.42 12.48
CA ARG A 224 6.62 17.88 12.45
C ARG A 224 7.46 18.30 11.24
N GLY A 225 8.48 17.52 10.89
CA GLY A 225 9.28 17.72 9.68
C GLY A 225 8.47 17.62 8.38
N LEU A 226 7.35 16.90 8.41
CA LEU A 226 6.48 16.65 7.27
C LEU A 226 5.25 17.57 7.18
N LEU A 227 5.09 18.52 8.10
CA LEU A 227 3.96 19.47 8.11
C LEU A 227 3.75 20.21 6.78
N PRO A 228 4.80 20.69 6.06
CA PRO A 228 4.61 21.35 4.77
C PRO A 228 3.98 20.45 3.69
N TYR A 229 4.03 19.14 3.87
CA TYR A 229 3.60 18.13 2.90
C TYR A 229 2.33 17.38 3.33
N ARG A 230 1.72 17.79 4.44
CA ARG A 230 0.62 17.07 5.12
C ARG A 230 -0.54 16.66 4.22
N ASP A 231 -0.84 17.46 3.19
CA ASP A 231 -1.96 17.20 2.26
C ASP A 231 -1.62 16.21 1.14
N LEU A 232 -0.36 15.82 1.01
CA LEU A 232 0.05 14.85 0.00
C LEU A 232 -0.54 13.47 0.29
N PRO A 233 -0.93 12.71 -0.75
CA PRO A 233 -1.51 11.36 -0.60
C PRO A 233 -0.63 10.38 0.19
N ALA A 234 0.70 10.55 0.14
CA ALA A 234 1.65 9.75 0.91
C ALA A 234 1.39 9.83 2.42
N LEU A 235 1.06 11.04 2.92
CA LEU A 235 0.88 11.35 4.34
C LEU A 235 -0.57 11.17 4.82
N GLN A 236 -1.52 10.93 3.91
CA GLN A 236 -2.90 10.61 4.26
C GLN A 236 -3.04 9.15 4.71
N THR A 237 -2.27 8.77 5.72
CA THR A 237 -2.20 7.39 6.24
C THR A 237 -2.24 7.36 7.77
N VAL A 238 -2.50 6.18 8.33
CA VAL A 238 -2.54 5.96 9.79
C VAL A 238 -1.18 6.29 10.40
N GLY A 239 -1.19 6.92 11.54
CA GLY A 239 -0.02 7.42 12.25
C GLY A 239 0.20 8.90 11.99
N TYR A 240 0.27 9.32 10.73
CA TYR A 240 0.52 10.72 10.36
C TYR A 240 -0.71 11.60 10.53
N LYS A 241 -1.88 11.15 10.08
CA LYS A 241 -3.12 11.92 10.20
C LYS A 241 -3.47 12.26 11.65
N GLU A 242 -3.39 11.28 12.51
CA GLU A 242 -3.68 11.43 13.93
C GLU A 242 -2.66 12.36 14.61
N MET A 243 -1.39 12.26 14.22
CA MET A 243 -0.35 13.15 14.73
C MET A 243 -0.49 14.56 14.21
N PHE A 244 -0.94 14.78 12.97
CA PHE A 244 -1.27 16.13 12.48
C PHE A 244 -2.40 16.76 13.29
N ASP A 245 -3.46 16.00 13.62
CA ASP A 245 -4.55 16.50 14.45
C ASP A 245 -4.09 16.86 15.88
N TYR A 246 -3.15 16.11 16.44
CA TYR A 246 -2.50 16.43 17.70
C TYR A 246 -1.68 17.73 17.61
N ILE A 247 -0.83 17.86 16.58
CA ILE A 247 0.02 19.05 16.36
C ILE A 247 -0.83 20.31 16.14
N ASP A 248 -1.98 20.18 15.50
CA ASP A 248 -2.98 21.27 15.33
C ASP A 248 -3.74 21.61 16.63
N GLY A 249 -3.52 20.88 17.73
CA GLY A 249 -4.23 21.07 18.99
C GLY A 249 -5.69 20.59 18.99
N LYS A 250 -6.10 19.80 17.99
CA LYS A 250 -7.46 19.23 17.89
C LYS A 250 -7.68 18.07 18.86
N THR A 251 -6.61 17.41 19.29
CA THR A 251 -6.64 16.28 20.20
C THR A 251 -5.40 16.24 21.08
N SER A 252 -5.44 15.50 22.20
CA SER A 252 -4.26 15.25 23.04
C SER A 252 -3.35 14.17 22.42
N LEU A 253 -2.08 14.11 22.85
CA LEU A 253 -1.16 13.06 22.42
C LEU A 253 -1.69 11.67 22.78
N ASP A 254 -2.22 11.49 24.00
CA ASP A 254 -2.77 10.20 24.45
C ASP A 254 -3.92 9.75 23.55
N GLU A 255 -4.81 10.69 23.16
CA GLU A 255 -5.91 10.37 22.27
C GLU A 255 -5.40 10.08 20.84
N ALA A 256 -4.42 10.82 20.33
CA ALA A 256 -3.78 10.53 19.04
C ALA A 256 -3.18 9.10 19.04
N VAL A 257 -2.45 8.72 20.09
CA VAL A 257 -1.89 7.37 20.26
C VAL A 257 -3.00 6.30 20.26
N ARG A 258 -4.06 6.52 21.05
CA ARG A 258 -5.22 5.62 21.09
C ARG A 258 -5.87 5.43 19.72
N LEU A 259 -6.00 6.53 18.97
CA LEU A 259 -6.56 6.53 17.61
C LEU A 259 -5.63 5.79 16.62
N ILE A 260 -4.32 6.02 16.67
CA ILE A 260 -3.35 5.30 15.86
C ILE A 260 -3.43 3.80 16.11
N GLN A 261 -3.44 3.37 17.38
CA GLN A 261 -3.57 1.97 17.74
C GLN A 261 -4.86 1.36 17.18
N ARG A 262 -6.01 2.03 17.37
CA ARG A 262 -7.31 1.60 16.85
C ARG A 262 -7.30 1.48 15.33
N ASN A 263 -6.83 2.52 14.63
CA ASN A 263 -6.85 2.57 13.18
C ASN A 263 -5.85 1.59 12.55
N THR A 264 -4.72 1.34 13.21
CA THR A 264 -3.77 0.29 12.83
C THR A 264 -4.39 -1.11 12.97
N ARG A 265 -5.16 -1.39 14.04
CA ARG A 265 -5.91 -2.65 14.16
C ARG A 265 -6.97 -2.81 13.05
N HIS A 266 -7.66 -1.72 12.68
CA HIS A 266 -8.58 -1.74 11.54
C HIS A 266 -7.85 -2.00 10.22
N TYR A 267 -6.68 -1.40 10.03
CA TYR A 267 -5.84 -1.63 8.86
C TYR A 267 -5.37 -3.10 8.77
N ALA A 268 -4.89 -3.66 9.87
CA ALA A 268 -4.52 -5.07 9.97
C ALA A 268 -5.68 -6.01 9.60
N LYS A 269 -6.90 -5.71 10.07
CA LYS A 269 -8.11 -6.46 9.69
C LYS A 269 -8.39 -6.36 8.19
N LYS A 270 -8.25 -5.17 7.58
CA LYS A 270 -8.42 -4.99 6.13
C LYS A 270 -7.40 -5.81 5.34
N GLN A 271 -6.13 -5.86 5.78
CA GLN A 271 -5.10 -6.68 5.14
C GLN A 271 -5.46 -8.17 5.17
N LEU A 272 -5.90 -8.70 6.31
CA LEU A 272 -6.35 -10.10 6.41
C LEU A 272 -7.56 -10.38 5.51
N THR A 273 -8.55 -9.47 5.49
CA THR A 273 -9.72 -9.59 4.61
C THR A 273 -9.32 -9.58 3.14
N TRP A 274 -8.30 -8.80 2.77
CA TRP A 274 -7.77 -8.77 1.41
C TRP A 274 -7.30 -10.15 0.97
N TRP A 275 -6.48 -10.82 1.78
CA TRP A 275 -5.89 -12.10 1.43
C TRP A 275 -6.84 -13.29 1.49
N LYS A 276 -7.91 -13.21 2.28
CA LYS A 276 -8.96 -14.24 2.34
C LYS A 276 -9.75 -14.40 1.04
N ARG A 277 -9.61 -13.48 0.08
CA ARG A 277 -10.26 -13.56 -1.23
C ARG A 277 -9.57 -14.54 -2.18
N TYR A 278 -8.36 -14.96 -1.88
CA TYR A 278 -7.53 -15.81 -2.72
C TYR A 278 -7.44 -17.20 -2.15
N SER A 279 -7.74 -18.20 -2.98
CA SER A 279 -7.65 -19.62 -2.61
C SER A 279 -6.22 -20.18 -2.70
N ASP A 280 -5.33 -19.50 -3.41
CA ASP A 280 -3.94 -19.88 -3.68
C ASP A 280 -2.94 -19.32 -2.63
N VAL A 281 -3.43 -18.76 -1.54
CA VAL A 281 -2.60 -18.23 -0.45
C VAL A 281 -2.34 -19.31 0.60
N LYS A 282 -1.06 -19.56 0.86
CA LYS A 282 -0.61 -20.41 1.97
C LYS A 282 -0.57 -19.60 3.27
N TRP A 283 -1.36 -20.02 4.25
CA TRP A 283 -1.41 -19.37 5.55
C TRP A 283 -0.41 -20.01 6.52
N ILE A 284 0.37 -19.16 7.23
CA ILE A 284 1.30 -19.59 8.27
C ILE A 284 0.99 -18.79 9.54
N GLU A 285 0.67 -19.47 10.63
CA GLU A 285 0.53 -18.86 11.94
C GLU A 285 1.88 -18.88 12.68
N LEU A 286 2.30 -17.69 13.22
CA LEU A 286 3.56 -17.48 13.94
C LEU A 286 3.36 -17.50 15.44
#